data_157b3283fe32306b7960d7fb5d41611a
#
_entry.id   157b3283fe32306b7960d7fb5d41611a
#
_cell.length_a   1.000
_cell.length_b   1.000
_cell.length_c   1.000
_cell.angle_alpha   90.00
_cell.angle_beta   90.00
_cell.angle_gamma   90.00
#
_symmetry.space_group_name_H-M   'P 1'
#
loop_
_entity.id
_entity.type
_entity.pdbx_description
1 polymer ?
#
loop_
_entity_poly.entity_id
_entity_poly.type
_entity_poly.pdbx_seq_one_letter_code
_entity_poly.pdbx_strand_id
1 'polypeptide(L)'
;MAKEKFERTKPHVNVGTIGHVDHGKTSLLDYIRRAKVAAGEAGGITQHIGAYQITLDNGQKITFIDTPGHEAFSEMRARGAKVTDIVVLVVAANDGIKPQTVEAIRHAQAANVPIVVAINKIDLPGADPMKVKTELLQHGIAVEEMGGESLCAEVSAKKRINIDKLVEAILLQAEILDLKANPNRAAEGAVIEAKMEKGRGNVATVLVQNGTLKVGEVCIAGKEWGHVRAMFNENGKKVFEAAPATPVEVLGLQGTPSAGDDFIIVKDENQAREVTAYRIRKEREAKLVKSAKSAMEQMLDKIKSGESKQLAVIIKADVQGSIEAIEGTINKLSTDEVSVHILHSAVGPISESDVTLAKASNAFIIGFNVRAIPQARDMARRDGIDIRYYSIIYDVADDVKKGLEGLLSPELREKFLGYAEIRNVFNITGVGKVGGCMVTEGMVKRGAKVRLLRDNVVIHDGNLAQLKRFKEDVKEVKEGYECGMSFENYNDIQVGDYIECYEIETIAAKL
;
A
#
# COMPACT_ATOMS: atom_id res chain seq x y z
N MET A 1 39.24 -29.04 -28.28
CA MET A 1 38.79 -28.18 -27.19
C MET A 1 38.26 -29.11 -26.11
N ALA A 2 38.97 -29.26 -25.00
CA ALA A 2 38.56 -30.09 -23.89
C ALA A 2 37.32 -29.41 -23.24
N LYS A 3 36.23 -30.18 -23.05
CA LYS A 3 35.12 -29.77 -22.23
C LYS A 3 35.63 -29.64 -20.81
N GLU A 4 35.72 -28.40 -20.28
CA GLU A 4 36.01 -28.16 -18.88
C GLU A 4 34.98 -28.92 -18.05
N LYS A 5 35.48 -29.79 -17.18
CA LYS A 5 34.68 -30.52 -16.20
C LYS A 5 34.09 -29.49 -15.23
N PHE A 6 32.81 -29.24 -15.34
CA PHE A 6 32.07 -28.47 -14.34
C PHE A 6 32.14 -29.18 -13.00
N GLU A 7 32.95 -28.67 -12.07
CA GLU A 7 32.84 -29.04 -10.68
C GLU A 7 31.55 -28.46 -10.11
N ARG A 8 30.57 -29.34 -9.90
CA ARG A 8 29.27 -29.02 -9.33
C ARG A 8 29.41 -28.96 -7.80
N THR A 9 29.94 -27.86 -7.28
CA THR A 9 29.74 -27.54 -5.88
C THR A 9 28.27 -27.21 -5.68
N LYS A 10 27.59 -27.98 -4.78
CA LYS A 10 26.19 -27.67 -4.41
C LYS A 10 26.14 -26.23 -3.91
N PRO A 11 25.53 -25.30 -4.60
CA PRO A 11 25.50 -23.94 -4.16
C PRO A 11 24.44 -23.78 -3.05
N HIS A 12 24.50 -22.70 -2.39
CA HIS A 12 23.56 -22.25 -1.40
C HIS A 12 22.17 -22.10 -2.02
N VAL A 13 21.12 -22.28 -1.21
CA VAL A 13 19.74 -22.13 -1.64
C VAL A 13 19.19 -20.77 -1.21
N ASN A 14 18.41 -20.12 -2.08
CA ASN A 14 17.69 -18.88 -1.79
C ASN A 14 16.25 -19.20 -1.44
N VAL A 15 15.81 -18.83 -0.25
CA VAL A 15 14.50 -19.15 0.31
C VAL A 15 13.75 -17.86 0.59
N GLY A 16 12.62 -17.66 -0.09
CA GLY A 16 11.69 -16.58 0.20
C GLY A 16 10.69 -16.96 1.27
N THR A 17 10.42 -16.08 2.22
CA THR A 17 9.33 -16.27 3.19
C THR A 17 8.16 -15.38 2.85
N ILE A 18 6.98 -15.96 2.70
CA ILE A 18 5.74 -15.28 2.36
C ILE A 18 4.58 -15.70 3.28
N GLY A 19 3.51 -14.92 3.31
CA GLY A 19 2.32 -15.19 4.11
C GLY A 19 1.77 -13.93 4.78
N HIS A 20 0.71 -14.06 5.56
CA HIS A 20 0.05 -12.95 6.25
C HIS A 20 0.98 -12.27 7.29
N VAL A 21 0.72 -10.99 7.58
CA VAL A 21 1.54 -10.18 8.51
C VAL A 21 1.62 -10.82 9.90
N ASP A 22 0.51 -11.32 10.42
CA ASP A 22 0.43 -11.88 11.77
C ASP A 22 0.80 -13.37 11.88
N HIS A 23 1.17 -14.05 10.80
CA HIS A 23 1.49 -15.48 10.84
C HIS A 23 2.86 -15.80 11.44
N GLY A 24 3.64 -14.74 11.82
CA GLY A 24 4.88 -14.88 12.57
C GLY A 24 6.11 -15.27 11.73
N LYS A 25 6.17 -14.84 10.46
CA LYS A 25 7.31 -15.03 9.55
C LYS A 25 8.61 -14.53 10.16
N THR A 26 8.68 -13.24 10.49
CA THR A 26 9.88 -12.61 11.05
C THR A 26 10.31 -13.24 12.37
N SER A 27 9.36 -13.65 13.23
CA SER A 27 9.67 -14.38 14.47
C SER A 27 10.26 -15.76 14.20
N LEU A 28 9.79 -16.47 13.17
CA LEU A 28 10.33 -17.75 12.73
C LEU A 28 11.78 -17.57 12.23
N LEU A 29 12.01 -16.58 11.41
CA LEU A 29 13.30 -16.25 10.86
C LEU A 29 14.27 -15.73 11.94
N ASP A 30 13.82 -14.92 12.89
CA ASP A 30 14.60 -14.47 14.04
C ASP A 30 15.15 -15.64 14.85
N TYR A 31 14.34 -16.68 15.03
CA TYR A 31 14.83 -17.89 15.68
C TYR A 31 15.90 -18.60 14.86
N ILE A 32 15.65 -18.81 13.56
CA ILE A 32 16.58 -19.51 12.66
C ILE A 32 17.95 -18.80 12.62
N ARG A 33 17.98 -17.47 12.55
CA ARG A 33 19.21 -16.67 12.52
C ARG A 33 19.76 -16.28 13.89
N ARG A 34 19.10 -16.66 14.98
CA ARG A 34 19.44 -16.28 16.36
C ARG A 34 19.53 -14.77 16.58
N ALA A 35 18.61 -14.01 16.01
CA ALA A 35 18.52 -12.54 16.07
C ALA A 35 17.18 -12.08 16.67
N LYS A 36 16.98 -10.75 16.83
CA LYS A 36 15.75 -10.13 17.34
C LYS A 36 15.38 -8.92 16.50
N VAL A 37 15.11 -9.11 15.21
CA VAL A 37 14.77 -8.02 14.30
C VAL A 37 13.31 -7.61 14.46
N ALA A 38 12.39 -8.56 14.62
CA ALA A 38 10.98 -8.30 14.84
C ALA A 38 10.70 -7.32 16.00
N ALA A 39 11.51 -7.33 17.03
CA ALA A 39 11.37 -6.44 18.19
C ALA A 39 11.78 -4.98 17.90
N GLY A 40 12.52 -4.73 16.83
CA GLY A 40 13.01 -3.40 16.43
C GLY A 40 12.20 -2.73 15.32
N GLU A 41 11.27 -3.44 14.70
CA GLU A 41 10.47 -2.91 13.59
C GLU A 41 9.35 -1.97 14.07
N ALA A 42 9.18 -0.84 13.36
CA ALA A 42 8.13 0.12 13.65
C ALA A 42 6.74 -0.52 13.48
N GLY A 43 5.88 -0.37 14.51
CA GLY A 43 4.56 -0.99 14.50
C GLY A 43 4.56 -2.51 14.67
N GLY A 44 5.72 -3.16 14.87
CA GLY A 44 5.86 -4.61 15.00
C GLY A 44 5.60 -5.38 13.70
N ILE A 45 5.68 -4.73 12.55
CA ILE A 45 5.46 -5.32 11.22
C ILE A 45 6.68 -5.11 10.34
N THR A 46 7.04 -6.13 9.55
CA THR A 46 8.10 -6.02 8.56
C THR A 46 7.66 -5.17 7.40
N GLN A 47 8.41 -4.08 7.12
CA GLN A 47 8.13 -3.13 6.06
C GLN A 47 9.24 -3.05 4.99
N HIS A 48 10.36 -3.74 5.21
CA HIS A 48 11.50 -3.84 4.28
C HIS A 48 11.76 -5.27 3.89
N ILE A 49 12.41 -5.47 2.73
CA ILE A 49 12.90 -6.81 2.37
C ILE A 49 14.22 -7.04 3.09
N GLY A 50 14.25 -8.04 3.96
CA GLY A 50 15.49 -8.50 4.60
C GLY A 50 16.11 -9.67 3.84
N ALA A 51 17.42 -9.65 3.61
CA ALA A 51 18.15 -10.78 3.05
C ALA A 51 19.33 -11.11 3.95
N TYR A 52 19.47 -12.38 4.33
CA TYR A 52 20.56 -12.84 5.21
C TYR A 52 20.86 -14.31 4.97
N GLN A 53 22.12 -14.67 5.23
CA GLN A 53 22.63 -16.01 5.04
C GLN A 53 22.90 -16.68 6.38
N ILE A 54 22.46 -17.91 6.53
CA ILE A 54 22.80 -18.77 7.67
C ILE A 54 23.71 -19.91 7.21
N THR A 55 24.60 -20.32 8.08
CA THR A 55 25.44 -21.52 7.90
C THR A 55 24.98 -22.59 8.88
N LEU A 56 24.56 -23.74 8.37
CA LEU A 56 24.11 -24.87 9.15
C LEU A 56 25.33 -25.64 9.71
N ASP A 57 25.09 -26.48 10.71
CA ASP A 57 26.15 -27.28 11.36
C ASP A 57 26.89 -28.25 10.39
N ASN A 58 26.22 -28.64 9.31
CA ASN A 58 26.79 -29.44 8.22
C ASN A 58 27.58 -28.62 7.18
N GLY A 59 27.77 -27.31 7.41
CA GLY A 59 28.47 -26.38 6.51
C GLY A 59 27.67 -25.89 5.31
N GLN A 60 26.45 -26.39 5.10
CA GLN A 60 25.55 -25.87 4.07
C GLN A 60 25.07 -24.46 4.43
N LYS A 61 24.81 -23.63 3.42
CA LYS A 61 24.34 -22.26 3.61
C LYS A 61 22.96 -22.10 3.00
N ILE A 62 22.09 -21.44 3.71
CA ILE A 62 20.75 -21.06 3.25
C ILE A 62 20.64 -19.54 3.32
N THR A 63 20.20 -18.93 2.24
CA THR A 63 19.92 -17.50 2.20
C THR A 63 18.43 -17.29 2.28
N PHE A 64 17.98 -16.64 3.34
CA PHE A 64 16.58 -16.27 3.52
C PHE A 64 16.32 -14.84 3.05
N ILE A 65 15.18 -14.67 2.37
CA ILE A 65 14.63 -13.37 1.99
C ILE A 65 13.31 -13.21 2.72
N ASP A 66 13.27 -12.31 3.71
CA ASP A 66 12.05 -11.96 4.43
C ASP A 66 11.30 -10.89 3.68
N THR A 67 10.02 -11.15 3.40
CA THR A 67 9.16 -10.21 2.68
C THR A 67 8.02 -9.70 3.57
N PRO A 68 7.64 -8.41 3.45
CA PRO A 68 6.51 -7.87 4.17
C PRO A 68 5.22 -8.63 3.88
N GLY A 69 4.41 -8.89 4.92
CA GLY A 69 3.15 -9.62 4.80
C GLY A 69 1.95 -8.76 4.40
N HIS A 70 2.07 -7.45 4.53
CA HIS A 70 0.97 -6.50 4.31
C HIS A 70 0.63 -6.33 2.82
N GLU A 71 -0.65 -6.12 2.50
CA GLU A 71 -1.15 -5.96 1.12
C GLU A 71 -0.43 -4.86 0.33
N ALA A 72 -0.11 -3.73 0.97
CA ALA A 72 0.60 -2.63 0.35
C ALA A 72 1.94 -3.04 -0.31
N PHE A 73 2.56 -4.12 0.17
CA PHE A 73 3.86 -4.61 -0.30
C PHE A 73 3.75 -5.78 -1.29
N SER A 74 2.68 -5.82 -2.11
CA SER A 74 2.44 -6.89 -3.09
C SER A 74 3.60 -7.04 -4.09
N GLU A 75 4.15 -5.93 -4.59
CA GLU A 75 5.28 -5.94 -5.51
C GLU A 75 6.57 -6.49 -4.87
N MET A 76 6.80 -6.21 -3.59
CA MET A 76 7.91 -6.77 -2.84
C MET A 76 7.79 -8.30 -2.69
N ARG A 77 6.58 -8.84 -2.47
CA ARG A 77 6.34 -10.29 -2.44
C ARG A 77 6.56 -10.95 -3.79
N ALA A 78 6.06 -10.34 -4.86
CA ALA A 78 6.27 -10.82 -6.23
C ALA A 78 7.77 -10.87 -6.58
N ARG A 79 8.52 -9.85 -6.16
CA ARG A 79 9.97 -9.76 -6.34
C ARG A 79 10.69 -10.82 -5.51
N GLY A 80 10.34 -10.95 -4.21
CA GLY A 80 10.90 -11.97 -3.34
C GLY A 80 10.74 -13.37 -3.94
N ALA A 81 9.55 -13.71 -4.42
CA ALA A 81 9.30 -14.99 -5.07
C ALA A 81 10.13 -15.20 -6.36
N LYS A 82 10.35 -14.14 -7.17
CA LYS A 82 11.12 -14.23 -8.43
C LYS A 82 12.62 -14.50 -8.23
N VAL A 83 13.19 -14.01 -7.15
CA VAL A 83 14.65 -14.10 -6.90
C VAL A 83 15.02 -15.30 -6.06
N THR A 84 14.04 -16.08 -5.59
CA THR A 84 14.24 -17.27 -4.73
C THR A 84 14.05 -18.57 -5.49
N ASP A 85 14.70 -19.62 -4.99
CA ASP A 85 14.63 -20.98 -5.53
C ASP A 85 13.48 -21.77 -4.89
N ILE A 86 13.18 -21.46 -3.63
CA ILE A 86 12.13 -22.09 -2.82
C ILE A 86 11.37 -20.99 -2.07
N VAL A 87 10.07 -21.15 -1.93
CA VAL A 87 9.24 -20.27 -1.11
C VAL A 87 8.72 -21.02 0.12
N VAL A 88 8.95 -20.49 1.30
CA VAL A 88 8.31 -20.94 2.54
C VAL A 88 7.05 -20.13 2.79
N LEU A 89 5.90 -20.78 2.66
CA LEU A 89 4.60 -20.22 2.98
C LEU A 89 4.30 -20.42 4.45
N VAL A 90 4.28 -19.33 5.23
CA VAL A 90 4.00 -19.39 6.66
C VAL A 90 2.51 -19.10 6.90
N VAL A 91 1.81 -20.06 7.52
CA VAL A 91 0.38 -19.96 7.87
C VAL A 91 0.22 -20.23 9.36
N ALA A 92 -0.54 -19.42 10.08
CA ALA A 92 -0.81 -19.68 11.50
C ALA A 92 -1.94 -20.68 11.66
N ALA A 93 -1.72 -21.73 12.49
CA ALA A 93 -2.66 -22.81 12.72
C ALA A 93 -3.99 -22.40 13.35
N ASN A 94 -4.00 -21.27 14.09
CA ASN A 94 -5.21 -20.74 14.74
C ASN A 94 -6.00 -19.78 13.86
N ASP A 95 -5.38 -19.17 12.83
CA ASP A 95 -6.00 -18.12 11.99
C ASP A 95 -6.44 -18.65 10.61
N GLY A 96 -5.81 -19.72 10.11
CA GLY A 96 -6.07 -20.27 8.79
C GLY A 96 -5.58 -19.40 7.64
N ILE A 97 -6.16 -19.57 6.45
CA ILE A 97 -5.78 -18.85 5.25
C ILE A 97 -6.48 -17.49 5.21
N LYS A 98 -5.69 -16.42 5.05
CA LYS A 98 -6.14 -15.03 4.91
C LYS A 98 -6.02 -14.56 3.44
N PRO A 99 -6.71 -13.49 3.02
CA PRO A 99 -6.61 -12.98 1.65
C PRO A 99 -5.17 -12.72 1.19
N GLN A 100 -4.32 -12.18 2.06
CA GLN A 100 -2.89 -11.96 1.79
C GLN A 100 -2.10 -13.28 1.63
N THR A 101 -2.54 -14.35 2.28
CA THR A 101 -1.96 -15.70 2.11
C THR A 101 -2.29 -16.24 0.71
N VAL A 102 -3.54 -16.05 0.25
CA VAL A 102 -3.95 -16.43 -1.11
C VAL A 102 -3.16 -15.65 -2.17
N GLU A 103 -2.98 -14.35 -1.97
CA GLU A 103 -2.15 -13.52 -2.85
C GLU A 103 -0.70 -14.02 -2.89
N ALA A 104 -0.11 -14.32 -1.73
CA ALA A 104 1.23 -14.87 -1.62
C ALA A 104 1.38 -16.20 -2.38
N ILE A 105 0.39 -17.10 -2.28
CA ILE A 105 0.35 -18.35 -3.05
C ILE A 105 0.36 -18.07 -4.55
N ARG A 106 -0.45 -17.13 -5.02
CA ARG A 106 -0.51 -16.74 -6.44
C ARG A 106 0.82 -16.19 -6.94
N HIS A 107 1.53 -15.39 -6.13
CA HIS A 107 2.85 -14.88 -6.49
C HIS A 107 3.88 -16.00 -6.64
N ALA A 108 3.91 -16.97 -5.73
CA ALA A 108 4.81 -18.12 -5.83
C ALA A 108 4.49 -18.99 -7.04
N GLN A 109 3.21 -19.26 -7.31
CA GLN A 109 2.76 -20.00 -8.48
C GLN A 109 3.09 -19.28 -9.79
N ALA A 110 2.88 -17.96 -9.85
CA ALA A 110 3.22 -17.14 -11.02
C ALA A 110 4.73 -17.08 -11.28
N ALA A 111 5.55 -17.17 -10.24
CA ALA A 111 7.00 -17.27 -10.33
C ALA A 111 7.49 -18.70 -10.65
N ASN A 112 6.60 -19.69 -10.64
CA ASN A 112 6.92 -21.11 -10.88
C ASN A 112 7.92 -21.67 -9.85
N VAL A 113 7.84 -21.21 -8.59
CA VAL A 113 8.74 -21.60 -7.50
C VAL A 113 8.03 -22.60 -6.59
N PRO A 114 8.68 -23.72 -6.20
CA PRO A 114 8.08 -24.70 -5.30
C PRO A 114 7.83 -24.12 -3.91
N ILE A 115 6.73 -24.56 -3.29
CA ILE A 115 6.27 -24.06 -2.01
C ILE A 115 6.48 -25.12 -0.93
N VAL A 116 7.21 -24.77 0.12
CA VAL A 116 7.27 -25.52 1.38
C VAL A 116 6.33 -24.85 2.38
N VAL A 117 5.45 -25.60 3.01
CA VAL A 117 4.47 -25.05 3.95
C VAL A 117 4.97 -25.12 5.38
N ALA A 118 4.94 -24.00 6.09
CA ALA A 118 5.22 -23.91 7.52
C ALA A 118 3.93 -23.52 8.27
N ILE A 119 3.28 -24.47 8.93
CA ILE A 119 2.12 -24.21 9.77
C ILE A 119 2.61 -23.81 11.15
N ASN A 120 2.56 -22.51 11.42
CA ASN A 120 3.11 -21.91 12.64
C ASN A 120 2.05 -21.76 13.74
N LYS A 121 2.50 -21.45 14.96
CA LYS A 121 1.68 -21.22 16.15
C LYS A 121 0.88 -22.45 16.60
N ILE A 122 1.39 -23.65 16.39
CA ILE A 122 0.73 -24.90 16.85
C ILE A 122 0.59 -25.01 18.38
N ASP A 123 1.28 -24.13 19.11
CA ASP A 123 1.26 -24.04 20.58
C ASP A 123 0.06 -23.25 21.13
N LEU A 124 -0.71 -22.58 20.28
CA LEU A 124 -1.84 -21.77 20.71
C LEU A 124 -3.13 -22.58 20.88
N PRO A 125 -4.01 -22.21 21.83
CA PRO A 125 -5.34 -22.77 21.94
C PRO A 125 -6.13 -22.56 20.65
N GLY A 126 -6.79 -23.61 20.14
CA GLY A 126 -7.54 -23.55 18.89
C GLY A 126 -6.69 -23.70 17.62
N ALA A 127 -5.42 -24.08 17.75
CA ALA A 127 -4.59 -24.44 16.62
C ALA A 127 -5.14 -25.74 15.96
N ASP A 128 -5.45 -25.66 14.67
CA ASP A 128 -5.93 -26.81 13.87
C ASP A 128 -5.12 -26.92 12.56
N PRO A 129 -3.99 -27.62 12.56
CA PRO A 129 -3.19 -27.85 11.37
C PRO A 129 -3.94 -28.56 10.25
N MET A 130 -4.85 -29.48 10.56
CA MET A 130 -5.60 -30.23 9.55
C MET A 130 -6.55 -29.33 8.78
N LYS A 131 -7.20 -28.39 9.46
CA LYS A 131 -8.04 -27.37 8.81
C LYS A 131 -7.21 -26.56 7.81
N VAL A 132 -6.02 -26.07 8.21
CA VAL A 132 -5.12 -25.30 7.33
C VAL A 132 -4.72 -26.12 6.11
N LYS A 133 -4.35 -27.40 6.27
CA LYS A 133 -4.01 -28.30 5.15
C LYS A 133 -5.19 -28.47 4.17
N THR A 134 -6.41 -28.60 4.69
CA THR A 134 -7.62 -28.71 3.87
C THR A 134 -7.92 -27.42 3.11
N GLU A 135 -7.75 -26.25 3.76
CA GLU A 135 -7.90 -24.95 3.11
C GLU A 135 -6.83 -24.73 2.01
N LEU A 136 -5.57 -25.13 2.24
CA LEU A 136 -4.49 -25.07 1.24
C LEU A 136 -4.81 -25.87 -0.03
N LEU A 137 -5.43 -27.04 0.13
CA LEU A 137 -5.84 -27.87 -0.99
C LEU A 137 -6.85 -27.15 -1.90
N GLN A 138 -7.75 -26.33 -1.34
CA GLN A 138 -8.69 -25.50 -2.13
C GLN A 138 -8.00 -24.44 -2.98
N HIS A 139 -6.77 -24.03 -2.58
CA HIS A 139 -5.95 -23.07 -3.32
C HIS A 139 -4.88 -23.73 -4.20
N GLY A 140 -4.99 -25.05 -4.44
CA GLY A 140 -4.10 -25.78 -5.34
C GLY A 140 -2.77 -26.18 -4.73
N ILE A 141 -2.63 -26.15 -3.39
CA ILE A 141 -1.46 -26.65 -2.67
C ILE A 141 -1.84 -27.92 -1.93
N ALA A 142 -1.45 -29.06 -2.49
CA ALA A 142 -1.60 -30.35 -1.85
C ALA A 142 -0.31 -30.69 -1.07
N VAL A 143 -0.41 -30.82 0.24
CA VAL A 143 0.71 -31.23 1.07
C VAL A 143 0.95 -32.73 0.98
N GLU A 144 2.19 -33.19 1.25
CA GLU A 144 2.61 -34.60 1.16
C GLU A 144 1.66 -35.56 1.90
N GLU A 145 1.24 -35.21 3.12
CA GLU A 145 0.31 -36.01 3.92
C GLU A 145 -1.08 -36.18 3.27
N MET A 146 -1.44 -35.33 2.33
CA MET A 146 -2.70 -35.43 1.54
C MET A 146 -2.44 -35.92 0.10
N GLY A 147 -1.31 -36.55 -0.14
CA GLY A 147 -0.93 -37.12 -1.44
C GLY A 147 -0.44 -36.09 -2.47
N GLY A 148 -0.02 -34.92 -2.05
CA GLY A 148 0.57 -33.87 -2.90
C GLY A 148 2.10 -33.89 -2.90
N GLU A 149 2.69 -32.86 -3.51
CA GLU A 149 4.14 -32.70 -3.68
C GLU A 149 4.75 -31.66 -2.74
N SER A 150 3.93 -30.85 -2.06
CA SER A 150 4.42 -29.79 -1.19
C SER A 150 4.79 -30.30 0.19
N LEU A 151 6.06 -30.13 0.58
CA LEU A 151 6.51 -30.49 1.92
C LEU A 151 5.87 -29.58 2.96
N CYS A 152 5.52 -30.14 4.12
CA CYS A 152 4.85 -29.43 5.20
C CYS A 152 5.54 -29.66 6.54
N ALA A 153 5.72 -28.60 7.33
CA ALA A 153 6.23 -28.69 8.69
C ALA A 153 5.30 -27.92 9.65
N GLU A 154 4.84 -28.60 10.71
CA GLU A 154 4.08 -28.00 11.80
C GLU A 154 5.04 -27.46 12.86
N VAL A 155 5.06 -26.14 13.06
CA VAL A 155 6.09 -25.46 13.84
C VAL A 155 5.52 -24.52 14.90
N SER A 156 6.29 -24.22 15.92
CA SER A 156 6.09 -23.07 16.79
C SER A 156 7.37 -22.26 16.91
N ALA A 157 7.41 -21.11 16.28
CA ALA A 157 8.53 -20.16 16.39
C ALA A 157 8.75 -19.73 17.85
N LYS A 158 7.67 -19.45 18.60
CA LYS A 158 7.71 -19.00 20.00
C LYS A 158 8.21 -20.08 20.96
N LYS A 159 7.76 -21.33 20.80
CA LYS A 159 8.14 -22.47 21.64
C LYS A 159 9.34 -23.26 21.11
N ARG A 160 9.83 -22.91 19.92
CA ARG A 160 10.97 -23.59 19.27
C ARG A 160 10.69 -25.05 18.93
N ILE A 161 9.48 -25.37 18.50
CA ILE A 161 9.07 -26.73 18.19
C ILE A 161 9.24 -26.98 16.70
N ASN A 162 9.86 -28.06 16.32
CA ASN A 162 10.00 -28.59 14.94
C ASN A 162 10.64 -27.61 13.92
N ILE A 163 11.42 -26.63 14.36
CA ILE A 163 12.10 -25.71 13.42
C ILE A 163 13.13 -26.47 12.59
N ASP A 164 13.82 -27.44 13.19
CA ASP A 164 14.79 -28.28 12.49
C ASP A 164 14.13 -29.08 11.37
N LYS A 165 12.90 -29.58 11.56
CA LYS A 165 12.14 -30.28 10.51
C LYS A 165 11.80 -29.36 9.34
N LEU A 166 11.52 -28.09 9.60
CA LEU A 166 11.32 -27.12 8.51
C LEU A 166 12.59 -26.91 7.70
N VAL A 167 13.74 -26.79 8.38
CA VAL A 167 15.04 -26.65 7.71
C VAL A 167 15.36 -27.90 6.90
N GLU A 168 15.11 -29.09 7.44
CA GLU A 168 15.27 -30.37 6.72
C GLU A 168 14.36 -30.44 5.48
N ALA A 169 13.09 -30.02 5.58
CA ALA A 169 12.17 -29.95 4.43
C ALA A 169 12.69 -29.00 3.34
N ILE A 170 13.23 -27.83 3.72
CA ILE A 170 13.85 -26.88 2.77
C ILE A 170 15.05 -27.53 2.07
N LEU A 171 15.92 -28.19 2.81
CA LEU A 171 17.10 -28.86 2.24
C LEU A 171 16.72 -30.01 1.30
N LEU A 172 15.72 -30.80 1.67
CA LEU A 172 15.19 -31.87 0.84
C LEU A 172 14.65 -31.32 -0.47
N GLN A 173 13.84 -30.25 -0.40
CA GLN A 173 13.34 -29.58 -1.60
C GLN A 173 14.45 -29.04 -2.48
N ALA A 174 15.51 -28.47 -1.88
CA ALA A 174 16.68 -28.00 -2.61
C ALA A 174 17.46 -29.12 -3.31
N GLU A 175 17.52 -30.31 -2.69
CA GLU A 175 18.14 -31.49 -3.32
C GLU A 175 17.32 -31.99 -4.52
N ILE A 176 15.98 -32.02 -4.42
CA ILE A 176 15.09 -32.40 -5.52
C ILE A 176 15.26 -31.47 -6.71
N LEU A 177 15.44 -30.16 -6.47
CA LEU A 177 15.61 -29.16 -7.52
C LEU A 177 16.98 -29.24 -8.23
N ASP A 178 17.97 -29.95 -7.66
CA ASP A 178 19.34 -30.07 -8.19
C ASP A 178 19.95 -28.70 -8.58
N LEU A 179 19.83 -27.73 -7.66
CA LEU A 179 20.25 -26.34 -7.88
C LEU A 179 21.74 -26.25 -8.20
N LYS A 180 22.09 -25.54 -9.26
CA LYS A 180 23.47 -25.41 -9.75
C LYS A 180 23.77 -23.96 -10.09
N ALA A 181 24.91 -23.46 -9.64
CA ALA A 181 25.44 -22.17 -10.06
C ALA A 181 26.92 -22.32 -10.47
N ASN A 182 27.39 -21.49 -11.40
CA ASN A 182 28.77 -21.47 -11.81
C ASN A 182 29.49 -20.28 -11.15
N PRO A 183 30.35 -20.50 -10.15
CA PRO A 183 31.07 -19.41 -9.49
C PRO A 183 32.17 -18.79 -10.37
N ASN A 184 32.64 -19.49 -11.41
CA ASN A 184 33.79 -19.09 -12.24
C ASN A 184 33.39 -18.28 -13.48
N ARG A 185 32.39 -17.40 -13.35
CA ARG A 185 31.95 -16.46 -14.40
C ARG A 185 31.74 -15.06 -13.82
N ALA A 186 31.51 -14.08 -14.68
CA ALA A 186 31.10 -12.75 -14.27
C ALA A 186 29.83 -12.83 -13.43
N ALA A 187 29.75 -12.06 -12.36
CA ALA A 187 28.61 -12.10 -11.46
C ALA A 187 27.34 -11.59 -12.13
N GLU A 188 26.27 -12.33 -11.91
CA GLU A 188 24.90 -11.98 -12.23
C GLU A 188 24.04 -12.14 -10.98
N GLY A 189 23.08 -11.27 -10.80
CA GLY A 189 22.18 -11.33 -9.66
C GLY A 189 21.00 -10.36 -9.82
N ALA A 190 20.29 -10.13 -8.74
CA ALA A 190 19.16 -9.22 -8.70
C ALA A 190 19.30 -8.21 -7.55
N VAL A 191 18.85 -6.99 -7.80
CA VAL A 191 18.73 -5.97 -6.75
C VAL A 191 17.49 -6.29 -5.90
N ILE A 192 17.72 -6.60 -4.63
CA ILE A 192 16.63 -6.86 -3.67
C ILE A 192 16.02 -5.54 -3.23
N GLU A 193 16.87 -4.59 -2.83
CA GLU A 193 16.49 -3.28 -2.34
C GLU A 193 17.60 -2.26 -2.58
N ALA A 194 17.23 -0.98 -2.64
CA ALA A 194 18.18 0.11 -2.81
C ALA A 194 17.80 1.30 -1.94
N LYS A 195 18.84 1.91 -1.33
CA LYS A 195 18.69 3.03 -0.39
C LYS A 195 19.79 4.08 -0.59
N MET A 196 19.55 5.27 -0.11
CA MET A 196 20.56 6.32 -0.05
C MET A 196 20.97 6.56 1.41
N GLU A 197 22.21 6.29 1.76
CA GLU A 197 22.73 6.50 3.10
C GLU A 197 23.65 7.73 3.18
N LYS A 198 23.48 8.52 4.24
CA LYS A 198 24.33 9.67 4.49
C LYS A 198 25.79 9.24 4.69
N GLY A 199 26.71 9.77 3.87
CA GLY A 199 28.14 9.46 3.92
C GLY A 199 28.58 8.21 3.14
N ARG A 200 27.67 7.25 2.86
CA ARG A 200 27.97 6.08 2.02
C ARG A 200 27.45 6.23 0.59
N GLY A 201 26.46 7.12 0.37
CA GLY A 201 25.82 7.35 -0.92
C GLY A 201 24.80 6.29 -1.28
N ASN A 202 24.71 5.95 -2.56
CA ASN A 202 23.79 4.92 -3.05
C ASN A 202 24.30 3.53 -2.65
N VAL A 203 23.43 2.78 -1.96
CA VAL A 203 23.67 1.42 -1.50
C VAL A 203 22.60 0.52 -2.09
N ALA A 204 23.00 -0.56 -2.76
CA ALA A 204 22.08 -1.56 -3.25
C ALA A 204 22.36 -2.90 -2.56
N THR A 205 21.31 -3.54 -2.05
CA THR A 205 21.37 -4.94 -1.59
C THR A 205 21.15 -5.84 -2.79
N VAL A 206 22.18 -6.61 -3.13
CA VAL A 206 22.21 -7.49 -4.30
C VAL A 206 22.30 -8.95 -3.83
N LEU A 207 21.44 -9.80 -4.38
CA LEU A 207 21.59 -11.24 -4.28
C LEU A 207 22.37 -11.76 -5.49
N VAL A 208 23.54 -12.27 -5.28
CA VAL A 208 24.35 -12.89 -6.34
C VAL A 208 23.72 -14.25 -6.67
N GLN A 209 23.31 -14.46 -7.91
CA GLN A 209 22.71 -15.72 -8.36
C GLN A 209 23.70 -16.61 -9.10
N ASN A 210 24.58 -16.02 -9.90
CA ASN A 210 25.63 -16.71 -10.63
C ASN A 210 26.94 -15.92 -10.59
N GLY A 211 28.05 -16.59 -10.78
CA GLY A 211 29.37 -15.95 -10.78
C GLY A 211 29.84 -15.57 -9.39
N THR A 212 31.00 -14.94 -9.32
CA THR A 212 31.55 -14.38 -8.09
C THR A 212 31.76 -12.89 -8.27
N LEU A 213 31.11 -12.10 -7.43
CA LEU A 213 31.23 -10.64 -7.43
C LEU A 213 32.46 -10.22 -6.65
N LYS A 214 33.28 -9.32 -7.22
CA LYS A 214 34.52 -8.82 -6.61
C LYS A 214 34.52 -7.30 -6.50
N VAL A 215 35.20 -6.79 -5.49
CA VAL A 215 35.45 -5.35 -5.35
C VAL A 215 36.34 -4.88 -6.50
N GLY A 216 35.99 -3.72 -7.09
CA GLY A 216 36.70 -3.11 -8.22
C GLY A 216 36.06 -3.37 -9.59
N GLU A 217 35.13 -4.32 -9.71
CA GLU A 217 34.44 -4.62 -10.96
C GLU A 217 33.46 -3.52 -11.37
N VAL A 218 33.22 -3.41 -12.68
CA VAL A 218 32.21 -2.51 -13.23
C VAL A 218 30.88 -3.24 -13.29
N CYS A 219 29.87 -2.66 -12.69
CA CYS A 219 28.54 -3.25 -12.60
C CYS A 219 27.46 -2.36 -13.23
N ILE A 220 26.41 -3.02 -13.70
CA ILE A 220 25.15 -2.41 -14.13
C ILE A 220 24.05 -2.95 -13.24
N ALA A 221 23.22 -2.07 -12.70
CA ALA A 221 22.02 -2.38 -11.95
C ALA A 221 20.84 -1.64 -12.59
N GLY A 222 20.03 -2.34 -13.39
CA GLY A 222 18.95 -1.72 -14.14
C GLY A 222 19.43 -0.61 -15.09
N LYS A 223 19.12 0.64 -14.74
CA LYS A 223 19.49 1.88 -15.48
C LYS A 223 20.74 2.55 -14.91
N GLU A 224 21.20 2.08 -13.77
CA GLU A 224 22.35 2.64 -13.08
C GLU A 224 23.58 1.77 -13.33
N TRP A 225 24.73 2.38 -13.30
CA TRP A 225 26.00 1.69 -13.39
C TRP A 225 26.99 2.26 -12.37
N GLY A 226 28.08 1.57 -12.15
CA GLY A 226 29.13 2.06 -11.26
C GLY A 226 30.27 1.06 -11.10
N HIS A 227 31.20 1.40 -10.20
CA HIS A 227 32.27 0.51 -9.77
C HIS A 227 31.95 -0.01 -8.38
N VAL A 228 32.10 -1.30 -8.15
CA VAL A 228 31.96 -1.91 -6.83
C VAL A 228 33.07 -1.40 -5.93
N ARG A 229 32.86 -0.30 -5.20
CA ARG A 229 33.87 0.30 -4.32
C ARG A 229 34.08 -0.48 -3.03
N ALA A 230 33.01 -1.00 -2.48
CA ALA A 230 33.01 -1.84 -1.29
C ALA A 230 31.76 -2.71 -1.26
N MET A 231 31.87 -3.86 -0.61
CA MET A 231 30.75 -4.75 -0.32
C MET A 231 30.70 -5.02 1.18
N PHE A 232 29.49 -5.18 1.70
CA PHE A 232 29.26 -5.53 3.11
C PHE A 232 28.27 -6.69 3.17
N ASN A 233 28.48 -7.60 4.10
CA ASN A 233 27.52 -8.66 4.37
C ASN A 233 26.38 -8.14 5.28
N GLU A 234 25.40 -8.99 5.57
CA GLU A 234 24.24 -8.71 6.43
C GLU A 234 24.62 -8.27 7.86
N ASN A 235 25.83 -8.56 8.30
CA ASN A 235 26.38 -8.15 9.61
C ASN A 235 27.15 -6.81 9.55
N GLY A 236 27.14 -6.12 8.41
CA GLY A 236 27.88 -4.89 8.19
C GLY A 236 29.41 -5.06 8.09
N LYS A 237 29.90 -6.31 7.96
CA LYS A 237 31.31 -6.58 7.78
C LYS A 237 31.70 -6.45 6.31
N LYS A 238 32.83 -5.78 6.05
CA LYS A 238 33.37 -5.65 4.71
C LYS A 238 33.80 -7.00 4.15
N VAL A 239 33.36 -7.29 2.92
CA VAL A 239 33.74 -8.48 2.15
C VAL A 239 34.36 -8.08 0.82
N PHE A 240 35.27 -8.87 0.28
CA PHE A 240 35.99 -8.59 -0.97
C PHE A 240 35.42 -9.39 -2.15
N GLU A 241 34.79 -10.53 -1.86
CA GLU A 241 34.21 -11.45 -2.82
C GLU A 241 32.87 -11.95 -2.30
N ALA A 242 31.90 -12.11 -3.19
CA ALA A 242 30.59 -12.69 -2.89
C ALA A 242 30.28 -13.80 -3.91
N ALA A 243 30.14 -15.03 -3.39
CA ALA A 243 29.80 -16.21 -4.18
C ALA A 243 28.28 -16.26 -4.50
N PRO A 244 27.83 -17.19 -5.36
CA PRO A 244 26.40 -17.40 -5.60
C PRO A 244 25.59 -17.59 -4.31
N ALA A 245 24.35 -17.14 -4.33
CA ALA A 245 23.39 -17.11 -3.21
C ALA A 245 23.89 -16.33 -1.97
N THR A 246 24.80 -15.38 -2.15
CA THR A 246 25.25 -14.49 -1.07
C THR A 246 24.59 -13.11 -1.24
N PRO A 247 23.82 -12.63 -0.24
CA PRO A 247 23.32 -11.27 -0.23
C PRO A 247 24.43 -10.31 0.21
N VAL A 248 24.64 -9.22 -0.53
CA VAL A 248 25.64 -8.21 -0.20
C VAL A 248 25.12 -6.80 -0.45
N GLU A 249 25.45 -5.88 0.44
CA GLU A 249 25.30 -4.44 0.17
C GLU A 249 26.46 -3.97 -0.70
N VAL A 250 26.16 -3.44 -1.87
CA VAL A 250 27.11 -2.93 -2.85
C VAL A 250 27.11 -1.40 -2.82
N LEU A 251 28.30 -0.81 -2.70
CA LEU A 251 28.54 0.63 -2.77
C LEU A 251 29.27 0.99 -4.05
N GLY A 252 28.91 2.13 -4.62
CA GLY A 252 29.63 2.72 -5.76
C GLY A 252 28.82 2.88 -7.03
N LEU A 253 27.51 2.59 -6.97
CA LEU A 253 26.56 2.92 -8.04
C LEU A 253 26.40 4.44 -8.15
N GLN A 254 26.22 4.95 -9.38
CA GLN A 254 26.05 6.38 -9.62
C GLN A 254 24.66 6.89 -9.19
N GLY A 255 23.62 6.08 -9.32
CA GLY A 255 22.26 6.35 -8.86
C GLY A 255 21.70 5.21 -8.04
N THR A 256 20.44 5.35 -7.62
CA THR A 256 19.71 4.32 -6.89
C THR A 256 18.95 3.45 -7.89
N PRO A 257 19.32 2.16 -8.07
CA PRO A 257 18.61 1.27 -8.97
C PRO A 257 17.21 0.96 -8.45
N SER A 258 16.34 0.50 -9.34
CA SER A 258 15.05 -0.02 -8.94
C SER A 258 15.20 -1.39 -8.30
N ALA A 259 14.44 -1.65 -7.26
CA ALA A 259 14.41 -2.98 -6.67
C ALA A 259 13.80 -3.97 -7.68
N GLY A 260 14.41 -5.14 -7.80
CA GLY A 260 14.09 -6.14 -8.84
C GLY A 260 14.85 -5.98 -10.15
N ASP A 261 15.66 -4.93 -10.29
CA ASP A 261 16.54 -4.77 -11.45
C ASP A 261 17.59 -5.88 -11.52
N ASP A 262 17.95 -6.27 -12.74
CA ASP A 262 19.08 -7.19 -12.99
C ASP A 262 20.40 -6.50 -12.62
N PHE A 263 21.22 -7.21 -11.89
CA PHE A 263 22.59 -6.83 -11.57
C PHE A 263 23.56 -7.67 -12.37
N ILE A 264 24.42 -7.04 -13.20
CA ILE A 264 25.37 -7.72 -14.06
C ILE A 264 26.75 -7.06 -14.01
N ILE A 265 27.79 -7.85 -14.09
CA ILE A 265 29.17 -7.37 -14.25
C ILE A 265 29.50 -7.30 -15.72
N VAL A 266 30.13 -6.18 -16.11
CA VAL A 266 30.58 -5.92 -17.49
C VAL A 266 32.08 -5.69 -17.53
N LYS A 267 32.67 -5.81 -18.73
CA LYS A 267 34.13 -5.76 -18.89
C LYS A 267 34.70 -4.37 -18.68
N ASP A 268 34.01 -3.36 -19.14
CA ASP A 268 34.48 -1.99 -19.10
C ASP A 268 33.36 -0.96 -18.89
N GLU A 269 33.75 0.26 -18.54
CA GLU A 269 32.86 1.37 -18.26
C GLU A 269 32.09 1.86 -19.51
N ASN A 270 32.70 1.76 -20.70
CA ASN A 270 32.06 2.21 -21.94
C ASN A 270 30.85 1.33 -22.26
N GLN A 271 31.00 0.01 -22.09
CA GLN A 271 29.89 -0.94 -22.24
C GLN A 271 28.77 -0.64 -21.22
N ALA A 272 29.14 -0.34 -19.97
CA ALA A 272 28.15 0.02 -18.94
C ALA A 272 27.35 1.27 -19.33
N ARG A 273 28.03 2.33 -19.77
CA ARG A 273 27.39 3.58 -20.22
C ARG A 273 26.48 3.36 -21.42
N GLU A 274 26.90 2.61 -22.39
CA GLU A 274 26.12 2.34 -23.60
C GLU A 274 24.81 1.58 -23.27
N VAL A 275 24.91 0.51 -22.46
CA VAL A 275 23.75 -0.30 -22.05
C VAL A 275 22.76 0.54 -21.24
N THR A 276 23.24 1.31 -20.25
CA THR A 276 22.38 2.13 -19.41
C THR A 276 21.73 3.27 -20.19
N ALA A 277 22.49 3.94 -21.08
CA ALA A 277 21.93 4.99 -21.95
C ALA A 277 20.82 4.42 -22.87
N TYR A 278 21.01 3.22 -23.42
CA TYR A 278 19.99 2.55 -24.22
C TYR A 278 18.72 2.24 -23.39
N ARG A 279 18.87 1.68 -22.17
CA ARG A 279 17.75 1.39 -21.27
C ARG A 279 16.97 2.65 -20.89
N ILE A 280 17.66 3.75 -20.56
CA ILE A 280 17.06 5.05 -20.23
C ILE A 280 16.28 5.61 -21.41
N ARG A 281 16.85 5.54 -22.62
CA ARG A 281 16.16 6.01 -23.84
C ARG A 281 14.89 5.21 -24.11
N LYS A 282 14.96 3.89 -24.07
CA LYS A 282 13.82 3.00 -24.27
C LYS A 282 12.70 3.26 -23.28
N GLU A 283 13.04 3.50 -22.01
CA GLU A 283 12.03 3.83 -20.99
C GLU A 283 11.38 5.20 -21.24
N ARG A 284 12.17 6.21 -21.63
CA ARG A 284 11.62 7.52 -21.99
C ARG A 284 10.65 7.42 -23.16
N GLU A 285 11.01 6.69 -24.19
CA GLU A 285 10.13 6.44 -25.34
C GLU A 285 8.83 5.74 -24.90
N ALA A 286 8.91 4.72 -24.05
CA ALA A 286 7.74 4.02 -23.54
C ALA A 286 6.84 4.93 -22.65
N LYS A 287 7.44 5.81 -21.83
CA LYS A 287 6.71 6.79 -21.03
C LYS A 287 6.02 7.84 -21.91
N LEU A 288 6.68 8.34 -22.96
CA LEU A 288 6.10 9.30 -23.90
C LEU A 288 4.87 8.71 -24.61
N VAL A 289 4.93 7.46 -25.06
CA VAL A 289 3.79 6.78 -25.70
C VAL A 289 2.63 6.62 -24.71
N LYS A 290 2.91 6.22 -23.46
CA LYS A 290 1.89 6.11 -22.42
C LYS A 290 1.28 7.45 -22.06
N SER A 291 2.11 8.51 -21.90
CA SER A 291 1.63 9.84 -21.53
C SER A 291 0.79 10.48 -22.64
N ALA A 292 1.10 10.26 -23.89
CA ALA A 292 0.31 10.76 -25.02
C ALA A 292 -1.10 10.11 -25.07
N LYS A 293 -1.19 8.79 -24.82
CA LYS A 293 -2.49 8.10 -24.70
C LYS A 293 -3.28 8.59 -23.49
N SER A 294 -2.62 8.66 -22.32
CA SER A 294 -3.24 9.12 -21.07
C SER A 294 -3.68 10.58 -21.16
N ALA A 295 -2.91 11.48 -21.81
CA ALA A 295 -3.30 12.88 -21.96
C ALA A 295 -4.58 13.04 -22.80
N MET A 296 -4.73 12.23 -23.84
CA MET A 296 -5.94 12.24 -24.68
C MET A 296 -7.16 11.66 -23.95
N GLU A 297 -6.98 10.58 -23.17
CA GLU A 297 -8.02 10.01 -22.31
C GLU A 297 -8.41 10.98 -21.19
N GLN A 298 -7.44 11.58 -20.48
CA GLN A 298 -7.68 12.58 -19.45
C GLN A 298 -8.37 13.85 -20.01
N MET A 299 -8.08 14.25 -21.24
CA MET A 299 -8.77 15.38 -21.88
C MET A 299 -10.22 15.04 -22.18
N LEU A 300 -10.53 13.82 -22.59
CA LEU A 300 -11.89 13.32 -22.79
C LEU A 300 -12.65 13.16 -21.48
N ASP A 301 -11.99 12.69 -20.43
CA ASP A 301 -12.57 12.55 -19.09
C ASP A 301 -12.82 13.90 -18.42
N LYS A 302 -11.90 14.87 -18.55
CA LYS A 302 -12.12 16.25 -18.11
C LYS A 302 -13.31 16.93 -18.79
N ILE A 303 -13.60 16.59 -20.03
CA ILE A 303 -14.78 17.09 -20.76
C ILE A 303 -16.07 16.44 -20.24
N LYS A 304 -15.98 15.19 -19.74
CA LYS A 304 -17.13 14.41 -19.27
C LYS A 304 -17.47 14.62 -17.79
N SER A 305 -16.47 14.78 -16.94
CA SER A 305 -16.62 14.71 -15.47
C SER A 305 -16.51 16.03 -14.72
N GLY A 306 -16.23 17.15 -15.38
CA GLY A 306 -15.92 18.39 -14.68
C GLY A 306 -14.55 18.38 -14.00
N GLU A 307 -14.19 19.42 -13.27
CA GLU A 307 -12.90 19.52 -12.57
C GLU A 307 -12.86 18.56 -11.37
N SER A 308 -12.20 17.40 -11.53
CA SER A 308 -11.87 16.55 -10.37
C SER A 308 -10.85 17.28 -9.47
N LYS A 309 -11.13 17.29 -8.17
CA LYS A 309 -10.23 17.92 -7.19
C LYS A 309 -9.03 17.00 -6.97
N GLN A 310 -7.81 17.56 -7.07
CA GLN A 310 -6.58 16.79 -6.95
C GLN A 310 -5.80 17.19 -5.71
N LEU A 311 -5.34 16.19 -4.95
CA LEU A 311 -4.43 16.35 -3.82
C LEU A 311 -3.01 16.11 -4.30
N ALA A 312 -2.21 17.17 -4.40
CA ALA A 312 -0.81 17.09 -4.85
C ALA A 312 0.10 16.66 -3.70
N VAL A 313 0.95 15.63 -3.94
CA VAL A 313 1.88 15.10 -2.93
C VAL A 313 3.27 14.87 -3.49
N ILE A 314 4.29 15.00 -2.63
CA ILE A 314 5.67 14.59 -2.88
C ILE A 314 6.02 13.49 -1.87
N ILE A 315 6.61 12.39 -2.34
CA ILE A 315 6.94 11.23 -1.51
C ILE A 315 8.46 11.10 -1.40
N LYS A 316 8.96 11.05 -0.17
CA LYS A 316 10.35 10.74 0.13
C LYS A 316 10.40 9.59 1.12
N ALA A 317 11.16 8.55 0.80
CA ALA A 317 11.29 7.37 1.64
C ALA A 317 12.75 6.93 1.78
N ASP A 318 13.00 6.05 2.73
CA ASP A 318 14.32 5.48 3.01
C ASP A 318 14.77 4.48 1.95
N VAL A 319 13.85 3.69 1.40
CA VAL A 319 14.11 2.66 0.39
C VAL A 319 13.12 2.73 -0.78
N GLN A 320 13.54 2.18 -1.91
CA GLN A 320 12.73 2.19 -3.14
C GLN A 320 11.42 1.42 -2.97
N GLY A 321 11.43 0.28 -2.31
CA GLY A 321 10.23 -0.52 -2.10
C GLY A 321 9.18 0.17 -1.22
N SER A 322 9.58 1.02 -0.26
CA SER A 322 8.65 1.84 0.51
C SER A 322 7.91 2.86 -0.37
N ILE A 323 8.60 3.45 -1.37
CA ILE A 323 7.98 4.36 -2.35
C ILE A 323 6.91 3.62 -3.13
N GLU A 324 7.25 2.48 -3.72
CA GLU A 324 6.33 1.65 -4.51
C GLU A 324 5.07 1.28 -3.72
N ALA A 325 5.25 0.88 -2.45
CA ALA A 325 4.15 0.53 -1.56
C ALA A 325 3.23 1.73 -1.24
N ILE A 326 3.82 2.90 -0.97
CA ILE A 326 3.08 4.14 -0.70
C ILE A 326 2.32 4.58 -1.95
N GLU A 327 2.96 4.61 -3.12
CA GLU A 327 2.33 4.95 -4.40
C GLU A 327 1.16 4.01 -4.72
N GLY A 328 1.36 2.69 -4.57
CA GLY A 328 0.32 1.69 -4.78
C GLY A 328 -0.86 1.85 -3.81
N THR A 329 -0.60 2.18 -2.54
CA THR A 329 -1.64 2.40 -1.53
C THR A 329 -2.43 3.69 -1.80
N ILE A 330 -1.73 4.79 -2.07
CA ILE A 330 -2.35 6.09 -2.34
C ILE A 330 -3.19 6.06 -3.63
N ASN A 331 -2.70 5.41 -4.68
CA ASN A 331 -3.44 5.30 -5.94
C ASN A 331 -4.76 4.53 -5.79
N LYS A 332 -4.84 3.56 -4.87
CA LYS A 332 -6.08 2.82 -4.56
C LYS A 332 -7.13 3.69 -3.86
N LEU A 333 -6.73 4.79 -3.21
CA LEU A 333 -7.64 5.72 -2.52
C LEU A 333 -8.28 6.74 -3.47
N SER A 334 -7.78 6.86 -4.70
CA SER A 334 -8.33 7.79 -5.70
C SER A 334 -9.69 7.30 -6.20
N THR A 335 -10.64 8.24 -6.33
CA THR A 335 -11.98 8.04 -6.88
C THR A 335 -12.19 8.95 -8.10
N ASP A 336 -13.34 8.86 -8.76
CA ASP A 336 -13.67 9.70 -9.91
C ASP A 336 -13.80 11.20 -9.54
N GLU A 337 -14.16 11.53 -8.30
CA GLU A 337 -14.34 12.91 -7.82
C GLU A 337 -13.05 13.52 -7.27
N VAL A 338 -12.26 12.72 -6.57
CA VAL A 338 -11.01 13.16 -5.93
C VAL A 338 -9.88 12.18 -6.23
N SER A 339 -8.73 12.71 -6.62
CA SER A 339 -7.55 11.90 -6.95
C SER A 339 -6.29 12.45 -6.29
N VAL A 340 -5.31 11.58 -6.06
CA VAL A 340 -3.99 11.99 -5.61
C VAL A 340 -3.07 12.15 -6.81
N HIS A 341 -2.39 13.28 -6.88
CA HIS A 341 -1.38 13.54 -7.89
C HIS A 341 0.02 13.52 -7.29
N ILE A 342 0.75 12.44 -7.54
CA ILE A 342 2.14 12.27 -7.08
C ILE A 342 3.04 13.06 -8.04
N LEU A 343 3.56 14.19 -7.58
CA LEU A 343 4.42 15.07 -8.37
C LEU A 343 5.84 14.55 -8.51
N HIS A 344 6.36 14.01 -7.42
CA HIS A 344 7.71 13.47 -7.35
C HIS A 344 7.81 12.43 -6.24
N SER A 345 8.54 11.36 -6.53
CA SER A 345 8.90 10.34 -5.55
C SER A 345 10.39 10.01 -5.68
N ALA A 346 11.09 9.95 -4.55
CA ALA A 346 12.52 9.62 -4.56
C ALA A 346 13.00 9.09 -3.20
N VAL A 347 14.05 8.28 -3.25
CA VAL A 347 14.75 7.76 -2.07
C VAL A 347 15.66 8.82 -1.48
N GLY A 348 15.72 8.90 -0.16
CA GLY A 348 16.62 9.77 0.58
C GLY A 348 15.94 10.88 1.37
N PRO A 349 16.72 11.75 2.03
CA PRO A 349 16.21 12.85 2.85
C PRO A 349 15.49 13.91 2.01
N ILE A 350 14.57 14.62 2.64
CA ILE A 350 13.86 15.73 2.00
C ILE A 350 14.83 16.91 1.82
N SER A 351 14.96 17.40 0.58
CA SER A 351 15.87 18.46 0.14
C SER A 351 15.15 19.81 -0.08
N GLU A 352 15.92 20.86 -0.27
CA GLU A 352 15.39 22.18 -0.62
C GLU A 352 14.63 22.20 -1.96
N SER A 353 15.07 21.38 -2.92
CA SER A 353 14.40 21.23 -4.21
C SER A 353 12.99 20.62 -4.05
N ASP A 354 12.83 19.66 -3.14
CA ASP A 354 11.52 19.06 -2.84
C ASP A 354 10.57 20.10 -2.23
N VAL A 355 11.07 20.95 -1.32
CA VAL A 355 10.28 22.05 -0.73
C VAL A 355 9.91 23.10 -1.77
N THR A 356 10.83 23.43 -2.68
CA THR A 356 10.56 24.38 -3.78
C THR A 356 9.47 23.84 -4.70
N LEU A 357 9.53 22.56 -5.06
CA LEU A 357 8.52 21.89 -5.89
C LEU A 357 7.17 21.86 -5.18
N ALA A 358 7.14 21.52 -3.88
CA ALA A 358 5.93 21.52 -3.07
C ALA A 358 5.26 22.89 -3.04
N LYS A 359 6.06 23.98 -2.87
CA LYS A 359 5.58 25.35 -2.89
C LYS A 359 4.95 25.71 -4.24
N ALA A 360 5.63 25.39 -5.34
CA ALA A 360 5.17 25.72 -6.68
C ALA A 360 3.84 25.03 -7.05
N SER A 361 3.58 23.86 -6.47
CA SER A 361 2.43 23.01 -6.80
C SER A 361 1.39 22.91 -5.67
N ASN A 362 1.53 23.68 -4.62
CA ASN A 362 0.69 23.63 -3.41
C ASN A 362 0.53 22.19 -2.86
N ALA A 363 1.63 21.44 -2.85
CA ALA A 363 1.68 20.05 -2.41
C ALA A 363 2.19 19.95 -0.97
N PHE A 364 1.81 18.90 -0.25
CA PHE A 364 2.47 18.52 0.99
C PHE A 364 3.50 17.42 0.75
N ILE A 365 4.44 17.27 1.68
CA ILE A 365 5.54 16.32 1.56
C ILE A 365 5.34 15.18 2.56
N ILE A 366 5.34 13.94 2.07
CA ILE A 366 5.33 12.72 2.86
C ILE A 366 6.78 12.27 3.05
N GLY A 367 7.27 12.23 4.29
CA GLY A 367 8.57 11.68 4.66
C GLY A 367 8.43 10.36 5.39
N PHE A 368 8.62 9.23 4.69
CA PHE A 368 8.53 7.89 5.26
C PHE A 368 9.89 7.40 5.72
N ASN A 369 10.06 7.18 7.02
CA ASN A 369 11.34 6.85 7.70
C ASN A 369 12.49 7.82 7.43
N VAL A 370 12.27 8.95 6.76
CA VAL A 370 13.27 9.97 6.45
C VAL A 370 12.94 11.28 7.14
N ARG A 371 13.92 12.18 7.18
CA ARG A 371 13.77 13.52 7.74
C ARG A 371 14.26 14.57 6.74
N ALA A 372 13.76 15.80 6.88
CA ALA A 372 14.25 16.93 6.10
C ALA A 372 15.64 17.34 6.57
N ILE A 373 16.51 17.70 5.62
CA ILE A 373 17.78 18.38 5.95
C ILE A 373 17.49 19.72 6.63
N PRO A 374 18.41 20.24 7.49
CA PRO A 374 18.14 21.47 8.24
C PRO A 374 17.66 22.64 7.37
N GLN A 375 18.32 22.88 6.25
CA GLN A 375 17.98 23.95 5.31
C GLN A 375 16.57 23.78 4.73
N ALA A 376 16.20 22.57 4.30
CA ALA A 376 14.86 22.27 3.78
C ALA A 376 13.77 22.45 4.85
N ARG A 377 14.06 22.06 6.10
CA ARG A 377 13.12 22.23 7.21
C ARG A 377 12.86 23.71 7.51
N ASP A 378 13.91 24.52 7.54
CA ASP A 378 13.81 25.97 7.81
C ASP A 378 13.09 26.68 6.66
N MET A 379 13.35 26.26 5.40
CA MET A 379 12.66 26.74 4.21
C MET A 379 11.17 26.38 4.24
N ALA A 380 10.82 25.15 4.58
CA ALA A 380 9.43 24.69 4.68
C ALA A 380 8.64 25.48 5.73
N ARG A 381 9.25 25.75 6.90
CA ARG A 381 8.63 26.59 7.95
C ARG A 381 8.37 28.02 7.47
N ARG A 382 9.35 28.62 6.80
CA ARG A 382 9.23 29.99 6.28
C ARG A 382 8.14 30.09 5.21
N ASP A 383 8.06 29.08 4.35
CA ASP A 383 7.18 29.07 3.19
C ASP A 383 5.81 28.42 3.47
N GLY A 384 5.57 27.94 4.70
CA GLY A 384 4.30 27.35 5.14
C GLY A 384 4.01 25.99 4.49
N ILE A 385 5.04 25.24 4.09
CA ILE A 385 4.88 23.91 3.47
C ILE A 385 4.75 22.84 4.54
N ASP A 386 3.72 22.03 4.43
CA ASP A 386 3.44 20.91 5.35
C ASP A 386 4.36 19.73 5.00
N ILE A 387 5.16 19.31 5.99
CA ILE A 387 6.00 18.10 5.91
C ILE A 387 5.52 17.14 6.98
N ARG A 388 4.98 16.01 6.56
CA ARG A 388 4.47 14.96 7.45
C ARG A 388 5.42 13.78 7.48
N TYR A 389 5.73 13.31 8.69
CA TYR A 389 6.67 12.21 8.90
C TYR A 389 5.94 10.96 9.40
N TYR A 390 6.20 9.84 8.75
CA TYR A 390 5.58 8.56 9.06
C TYR A 390 6.65 7.48 9.20
N SER A 391 6.31 6.45 9.95
CA SER A 391 7.09 5.21 10.08
C SER A 391 6.23 3.96 9.86
N ILE A 392 4.92 4.13 9.72
CA ILE A 392 3.96 3.05 9.49
C ILE A 392 3.12 3.43 8.27
N ILE A 393 2.96 2.50 7.31
CA ILE A 393 2.27 2.77 6.04
C ILE A 393 0.77 3.04 6.21
N TYR A 394 0.14 2.45 7.23
CA TYR A 394 -1.27 2.71 7.56
C TYR A 394 -1.53 4.17 7.90
N ASP A 395 -0.62 4.81 8.64
CA ASP A 395 -0.76 6.21 9.04
C ASP A 395 -0.71 7.14 7.81
N VAL A 396 0.09 6.77 6.79
CA VAL A 396 0.13 7.48 5.50
C VAL A 396 -1.22 7.37 4.80
N ALA A 397 -1.76 6.14 4.70
CA ALA A 397 -3.04 5.89 4.05
C ALA A 397 -4.19 6.65 4.72
N ASP A 398 -4.26 6.60 6.05
CA ASP A 398 -5.30 7.28 6.83
C ASP A 398 -5.25 8.80 6.71
N ASP A 399 -4.05 9.38 6.70
CA ASP A 399 -3.88 10.82 6.57
C ASP A 399 -4.18 11.33 5.15
N VAL A 400 -3.77 10.58 4.13
CA VAL A 400 -4.12 10.89 2.73
C VAL A 400 -5.63 10.74 2.52
N LYS A 401 -6.25 9.69 3.07
CA LYS A 401 -7.70 9.50 3.02
C LYS A 401 -8.44 10.69 3.63
N LYS A 402 -8.07 11.15 4.82
CA LYS A 402 -8.64 12.35 5.45
C LYS A 402 -8.42 13.61 4.59
N GLY A 403 -7.26 13.73 3.94
CA GLY A 403 -6.97 14.82 3.01
C GLY A 403 -7.91 14.82 1.81
N LEU A 404 -8.21 13.66 1.23
CA LEU A 404 -9.15 13.49 0.13
C LEU A 404 -10.59 13.74 0.57
N GLU A 405 -11.02 13.21 1.74
CA GLU A 405 -12.34 13.47 2.32
C GLU A 405 -12.59 14.97 2.52
N GLY A 406 -11.55 15.72 2.93
CA GLY A 406 -11.63 17.19 3.05
C GLY A 406 -11.80 17.93 1.72
N LEU A 407 -11.49 17.29 0.59
CA LEU A 407 -11.70 17.83 -0.75
C LEU A 407 -13.07 17.46 -1.34
N LEU A 408 -13.73 16.43 -0.85
CA LEU A 408 -15.05 16.03 -1.32
C LEU A 408 -16.08 17.16 -1.14
N SER A 409 -17.04 17.21 -2.04
CA SER A 409 -18.17 18.11 -1.86
C SER A 409 -19.07 17.54 -0.77
N PRO A 410 -19.53 18.37 0.19
CA PRO A 410 -20.36 17.87 1.27
C PRO A 410 -21.68 17.33 0.71
N GLU A 411 -22.09 16.18 1.21
CA GLU A 411 -23.41 15.61 0.89
C GLU A 411 -24.50 16.40 1.59
N LEU A 412 -25.50 16.80 0.81
CA LEU A 412 -26.72 17.42 1.31
C LEU A 412 -27.73 16.31 1.61
N ARG A 413 -27.99 16.06 2.88
CA ARG A 413 -28.98 15.07 3.31
C ARG A 413 -30.21 15.74 3.85
N GLU A 414 -31.37 15.35 3.31
CA GLU A 414 -32.65 15.80 3.85
C GLU A 414 -32.95 15.07 5.16
N LYS A 415 -33.18 15.85 6.20
CA LYS A 415 -33.63 15.37 7.49
C LYS A 415 -35.08 15.69 7.66
N PHE A 416 -35.91 14.69 7.67
CA PHE A 416 -37.31 14.82 7.99
C PHE A 416 -37.51 15.39 9.40
N LEU A 417 -38.36 16.40 9.53
CA LEU A 417 -38.67 17.03 10.81
C LEU A 417 -40.10 16.68 11.27
N GLY A 418 -41.08 16.69 10.38
CA GLY A 418 -42.45 16.37 10.74
C GLY A 418 -43.46 16.65 9.63
N TYR A 419 -44.70 16.21 9.87
CA TYR A 419 -45.87 16.47 9.03
C TYR A 419 -46.86 17.41 9.71
N ALA A 420 -47.52 18.25 8.93
CA ALA A 420 -48.67 19.03 9.36
C ALA A 420 -49.79 18.96 8.31
N GLU A 421 -51.05 18.82 8.76
CA GLU A 421 -52.23 18.78 7.93
C GLU A 421 -52.88 20.18 7.90
N ILE A 422 -53.23 20.68 6.73
CA ILE A 422 -53.98 21.94 6.54
C ILE A 422 -55.45 21.69 6.85
N ARG A 423 -55.97 22.25 7.94
CA ARG A 423 -57.36 22.14 8.35
C ARG A 423 -58.21 23.32 7.88
N ASN A 424 -57.64 24.49 7.79
CA ASN A 424 -58.30 25.72 7.37
C ASN A 424 -57.38 26.58 6.51
N VAL A 425 -57.96 27.35 5.57
CA VAL A 425 -57.18 28.29 4.78
C VAL A 425 -57.74 29.71 4.98
N PHE A 426 -56.88 30.65 5.34
CA PHE A 426 -57.21 32.04 5.59
C PHE A 426 -56.53 32.94 4.56
N ASN A 427 -57.26 33.92 4.03
CA ASN A 427 -56.67 34.90 3.13
C ASN A 427 -56.38 36.19 3.91
N ILE A 428 -55.11 36.52 4.12
CA ILE A 428 -54.68 37.67 4.93
C ILE A 428 -54.12 38.74 4.03
N THR A 429 -54.72 39.94 4.06
CA THR A 429 -54.30 41.09 3.25
C THR A 429 -52.82 41.43 3.55
N GLY A 430 -51.95 41.42 2.53
CA GLY A 430 -50.51 41.72 2.65
C GLY A 430 -49.61 40.51 2.92
N VAL A 431 -50.15 39.33 3.23
CA VAL A 431 -49.39 38.10 3.44
C VAL A 431 -49.71 37.01 2.43
N GLY A 432 -50.94 37.02 1.89
CA GLY A 432 -51.45 35.97 1.02
C GLY A 432 -52.25 34.91 1.76
N LYS A 433 -52.32 33.70 1.22
CA LYS A 433 -53.01 32.57 1.86
C LYS A 433 -52.14 31.97 2.98
N VAL A 434 -52.73 31.78 4.15
CA VAL A 434 -52.12 31.16 5.33
C VAL A 434 -52.91 29.90 5.67
N GLY A 435 -52.25 28.78 5.74
CA GLY A 435 -52.82 27.50 6.19
C GLY A 435 -52.86 27.43 7.73
N GLY A 436 -54.09 27.23 8.28
CA GLY A 436 -54.26 26.78 9.66
C GLY A 436 -54.01 25.29 9.74
N CYS A 437 -52.91 24.90 10.28
CA CYS A 437 -52.38 23.51 10.24
C CYS A 437 -52.35 22.90 11.64
N MET A 438 -52.48 21.58 11.69
CA MET A 438 -52.23 20.77 12.87
C MET A 438 -50.98 19.92 12.58
N VAL A 439 -49.97 19.96 13.48
CA VAL A 439 -48.80 19.08 13.38
C VAL A 439 -49.24 17.66 13.76
N THR A 440 -49.17 16.76 12.79
CA THR A 440 -49.61 15.35 12.95
C THR A 440 -48.49 14.41 13.38
N GLU A 441 -47.23 14.76 13.07
CA GLU A 441 -46.06 13.98 13.40
C GLU A 441 -44.82 14.88 13.53
N GLY A 442 -43.97 14.63 14.53
CA GLY A 442 -42.69 15.30 14.72
C GLY A 442 -42.83 16.78 15.09
N MET A 443 -42.17 17.67 14.36
CA MET A 443 -42.18 19.10 14.60
C MET A 443 -42.02 19.92 13.31
N VAL A 444 -42.51 21.15 13.32
CA VAL A 444 -42.29 22.13 12.27
C VAL A 444 -41.45 23.27 12.81
N LYS A 445 -40.40 23.65 12.06
CA LYS A 445 -39.51 24.77 12.42
C LYS A 445 -39.63 25.92 11.45
N ARG A 446 -39.51 27.15 11.96
CA ARG A 446 -39.43 28.35 11.14
C ARG A 446 -38.18 28.34 10.26
N GLY A 447 -38.32 28.64 8.97
CA GLY A 447 -37.18 28.66 8.03
C GLY A 447 -36.74 27.30 7.52
N ALA A 448 -37.41 26.20 7.92
CA ALA A 448 -37.19 24.89 7.34
C ALA A 448 -37.77 24.84 5.92
N LYS A 449 -37.28 23.92 5.11
CA LYS A 449 -37.87 23.60 3.82
C LYS A 449 -39.16 22.81 3.98
N VAL A 450 -40.09 23.04 3.11
CA VAL A 450 -41.40 22.40 3.19
C VAL A 450 -41.87 21.93 1.80
N ARG A 451 -42.45 20.73 1.76
CA ARG A 451 -43.13 20.20 0.60
C ARG A 451 -44.62 20.15 0.89
N LEU A 452 -45.42 20.66 -0.03
CA LEU A 452 -46.86 20.54 0.04
C LEU A 452 -47.30 19.31 -0.75
N LEU A 453 -48.04 18.44 -0.09
CA LEU A 453 -48.54 17.18 -0.66
C LEU A 453 -50.06 17.24 -0.78
N ARG A 454 -50.57 16.97 -1.97
CA ARG A 454 -52.02 16.82 -2.26
C ARG A 454 -52.21 15.40 -2.80
N ASP A 455 -53.07 14.62 -2.18
CA ASP A 455 -53.27 13.21 -2.51
C ASP A 455 -51.96 12.40 -2.58
N ASN A 456 -51.04 12.64 -1.63
CA ASN A 456 -49.68 12.06 -1.56
C ASN A 456 -48.77 12.43 -2.75
N VAL A 457 -49.13 13.45 -3.54
CA VAL A 457 -48.27 13.96 -4.63
C VAL A 457 -47.70 15.32 -4.23
N VAL A 458 -46.36 15.49 -4.38
CA VAL A 458 -45.71 16.78 -4.14
C VAL A 458 -46.15 17.79 -5.20
N ILE A 459 -46.85 18.82 -4.76
CA ILE A 459 -47.33 19.92 -5.65
C ILE A 459 -46.50 21.19 -5.55
N HIS A 460 -45.75 21.35 -4.43
CA HIS A 460 -44.82 22.46 -4.22
C HIS A 460 -43.68 22.07 -3.32
N ASP A 461 -42.46 22.57 -3.60
CA ASP A 461 -41.26 22.46 -2.76
C ASP A 461 -40.70 23.88 -2.60
N GLY A 462 -40.53 24.34 -1.37
CA GLY A 462 -40.11 25.71 -1.09
C GLY A 462 -39.74 25.95 0.37
N ASN A 463 -39.69 27.23 0.76
CA ASN A 463 -39.36 27.61 2.13
C ASN A 463 -40.64 28.00 2.89
N LEU A 464 -40.62 27.72 4.19
CA LEU A 464 -41.67 28.21 5.10
C LEU A 464 -41.42 29.69 5.39
N ALA A 465 -42.32 30.58 4.88
CA ALA A 465 -42.18 32.03 5.03
C ALA A 465 -42.47 32.46 6.48
N GLN A 466 -43.60 31.97 7.04
CA GLN A 466 -43.99 32.31 8.42
C GLN A 466 -44.51 31.09 9.16
N LEU A 467 -44.21 31.02 10.43
CA LEU A 467 -44.73 30.05 11.40
C LEU A 467 -45.28 30.81 12.61
N LYS A 468 -46.60 30.77 12.82
CA LYS A 468 -47.29 31.49 13.90
C LYS A 468 -48.15 30.57 14.76
N ARG A 469 -48.26 30.90 16.03
CA ARG A 469 -49.19 30.26 16.96
C ARG A 469 -49.92 31.35 17.72
N PHE A 470 -51.26 31.35 17.72
CA PHE A 470 -52.09 32.36 18.35
C PHE A 470 -51.72 33.83 18.03
N LYS A 471 -51.29 34.13 16.78
CA LYS A 471 -50.85 35.44 16.29
C LYS A 471 -49.40 35.81 16.62
N GLU A 472 -48.66 34.99 17.40
CA GLU A 472 -47.25 35.22 17.72
C GLU A 472 -46.36 34.39 16.83
N ASP A 473 -45.20 34.96 16.41
CA ASP A 473 -44.18 34.24 15.69
C ASP A 473 -43.47 33.24 16.63
N VAL A 474 -43.39 31.97 16.22
CA VAL A 474 -42.75 30.91 17.00
C VAL A 474 -41.58 30.30 16.22
N LYS A 475 -40.58 29.79 16.94
CA LYS A 475 -39.44 29.14 16.32
C LYS A 475 -39.73 27.71 15.88
N GLU A 476 -40.52 26.98 16.67
CA GLU A 476 -40.92 25.60 16.42
C GLU A 476 -42.28 25.28 16.99
N VAL A 477 -42.97 24.30 16.37
CA VAL A 477 -44.25 23.76 16.84
C VAL A 477 -44.17 22.25 16.84
N LYS A 478 -44.50 21.62 17.96
CA LYS A 478 -44.46 20.16 18.14
C LYS A 478 -45.78 19.51 17.74
N GLU A 479 -45.71 18.18 17.61
CA GLU A 479 -46.86 17.32 17.39
C GLU A 479 -48.04 17.62 18.32
N GLY A 480 -49.27 17.58 17.79
CA GLY A 480 -50.51 17.82 18.49
C GLY A 480 -50.90 19.30 18.70
N TYR A 481 -50.09 20.23 18.18
CA TYR A 481 -50.37 21.65 18.29
C TYR A 481 -50.78 22.28 16.94
N GLU A 482 -51.68 23.24 17.05
CA GLU A 482 -52.10 24.04 15.89
C GLU A 482 -51.16 25.21 15.63
N CYS A 483 -50.94 25.52 14.35
CA CYS A 483 -50.11 26.62 13.89
C CYS A 483 -50.62 27.20 12.56
N GLY A 484 -50.24 28.46 12.30
CA GLY A 484 -50.43 29.12 11.02
C GLY A 484 -49.14 29.07 10.20
N MET A 485 -49.21 28.60 8.97
CA MET A 485 -48.10 28.52 8.04
C MET A 485 -48.35 29.25 6.74
N SER A 486 -47.36 29.99 6.25
CA SER A 486 -47.40 30.56 4.90
C SER A 486 -46.16 30.15 4.13
N PHE A 487 -46.28 29.98 2.84
CA PHE A 487 -45.24 29.53 1.93
C PHE A 487 -44.65 30.69 1.18
N GLU A 488 -43.39 30.63 0.86
CA GLU A 488 -42.72 31.63 0.05
C GLU A 488 -43.12 31.46 -1.43
N ASN A 489 -43.68 32.52 -2.03
CA ASN A 489 -44.10 32.56 -3.44
C ASN A 489 -45.15 31.50 -3.88
N TYR A 490 -45.92 30.91 -2.95
CA TYR A 490 -46.94 29.92 -3.26
C TYR A 490 -48.24 30.17 -2.49
N ASN A 491 -49.36 30.21 -3.23
CA ASN A 491 -50.69 30.53 -2.70
C ASN A 491 -51.80 29.51 -3.01
N ASP A 492 -51.50 28.43 -3.75
CA ASP A 492 -52.49 27.39 -4.05
C ASP A 492 -52.51 26.30 -2.99
N ILE A 493 -52.87 26.66 -1.77
CA ILE A 493 -53.08 25.75 -0.64
C ILE A 493 -54.57 25.45 -0.47
N GLN A 494 -54.91 24.21 -0.10
CA GLN A 494 -56.28 23.72 0.09
C GLN A 494 -56.39 22.98 1.44
N VAL A 495 -57.64 22.88 1.92
CA VAL A 495 -57.92 22.07 3.11
C VAL A 495 -57.72 20.58 2.76
N GLY A 496 -57.01 19.85 3.60
CA GLY A 496 -56.65 18.47 3.39
C GLY A 496 -55.24 18.24 2.76
N ASP A 497 -54.54 19.32 2.38
CA ASP A 497 -53.15 19.20 1.97
C ASP A 497 -52.26 18.88 3.18
N TYR A 498 -51.20 18.06 2.98
CA TYR A 498 -50.19 17.77 3.97
C TYR A 498 -48.94 18.58 3.68
N ILE A 499 -48.27 19.03 4.73
CA ILE A 499 -47.00 19.74 4.69
C ILE A 499 -45.94 18.87 5.31
N GLU A 500 -45.00 18.42 4.49
CA GLU A 500 -43.78 17.75 4.94
C GLU A 500 -42.73 18.84 5.24
N CYS A 501 -42.25 18.86 6.46
CA CYS A 501 -41.20 19.78 6.90
C CYS A 501 -39.86 19.03 6.98
N TYR A 502 -38.81 19.56 6.37
CA TYR A 502 -37.47 18.96 6.37
C TYR A 502 -36.40 20.04 6.43
N GLU A 503 -35.23 19.60 6.90
CA GLU A 503 -34.05 20.44 7.02
C GLU A 503 -32.92 19.80 6.18
N ILE A 504 -32.12 20.61 5.49
CA ILE A 504 -30.98 20.10 4.75
C ILE A 504 -29.77 20.14 5.69
N GLU A 505 -29.32 18.97 6.11
CA GLU A 505 -28.07 18.84 6.86
C GLU A 505 -26.91 18.62 5.89
N THR A 506 -25.86 19.40 6.07
CA THR A 506 -24.62 19.24 5.32
C THR A 506 -23.75 18.21 6.07
N ILE A 507 -23.59 17.02 5.50
CA ILE A 507 -22.76 15.96 6.08
C ILE A 507 -21.43 15.94 5.33
N ALA A 508 -20.32 15.86 6.06
CA ALA A 508 -18.99 15.63 5.45
C ALA A 508 -19.03 14.30 4.69
N ALA A 509 -18.73 14.33 3.40
CA ALA A 509 -18.61 13.12 2.60
C ALA A 509 -17.46 12.26 3.10
N LYS A 510 -17.60 10.93 3.06
CA LYS A 510 -16.58 9.95 3.43
C LYS A 510 -16.24 9.10 2.22
N LEU A 511 -14.95 8.72 2.11
CA LEU A 511 -14.42 7.80 1.11
C LEU A 511 -14.63 6.34 1.49
#